data_df055d17df16ca8ad8d16e7ba5f96fba
#
_entry.id   df055d17df16ca8ad8d16e7ba5f96fba
#
_cell.length_a   1.000
_cell.length_b   1.000
_cell.length_c   1.000
_cell.angle_alpha   90.00
_cell.angle_beta   90.00
_cell.angle_gamma   90.00
#
_symmetry.space_group_name_H-M   'P 1'
#
loop_
_entity.id
_entity.type
_entity.pdbx_description
1 polymer ?
#
loop_
_entity_poly.entity_id
_entity_poly.type
_entity_poly.pdbx_seq_one_letter_code
_entity_poly.pdbx_strand_id
1 'polypeptide(L)'
;MGCILVRQCHSNTCPVGVCSQDKSLREKFAGTPEKVVNFFTFVATEVREILASLGYKSINEIIGRTDLLTQVSKGSPNLDDLDLNPLLVQANPGNNPRYCKDNQINKVPDTLDEKIWLDIKEKINNKDKFSFEYNIENTHRSVGTRLSHYLYKTYGDNKLNEDSITIKLNGSAGQSLGAFLIKGLKLIVEGDTNDYVGKSLSGGKVVVRTSSKSSLVSKENVIIGNTVLYGGTAGKLYAAGQAGERFAVRNSGSFGIVEGCGAH
;
A
#
# COMPACT_ATOMS: atom_id res chain seq x y z
N MET A 1 9.17 -0.33 20.32
CA MET A 1 8.19 0.46 19.52
C MET A 1 6.78 0.49 20.14
N GLY A 2 6.53 -0.16 21.25
CA GLY A 2 5.31 -0.05 22.06
C GLY A 2 4.16 -1.00 21.71
N CYS A 3 4.27 -1.83 20.68
CA CYS A 3 3.26 -2.85 20.39
C CYS A 3 3.34 -4.00 21.41
N ILE A 4 2.21 -4.37 22.00
CA ILE A 4 2.08 -5.47 22.97
C ILE A 4 1.40 -6.73 22.38
N LEU A 5 1.30 -6.81 21.07
CA LEU A 5 0.78 -7.96 20.31
C LEU A 5 -0.66 -8.40 20.64
N VAL A 6 -1.52 -7.49 21.10
CA VAL A 6 -2.95 -7.78 21.36
C VAL A 6 -3.72 -8.16 20.07
N ARG A 7 -3.19 -7.81 18.89
CA ARG A 7 -3.75 -8.18 17.59
C ARG A 7 -5.16 -7.61 17.30
N GLN A 8 -5.51 -6.50 17.92
CA GLN A 8 -6.76 -5.77 17.63
C GLN A 8 -6.58 -4.63 16.62
N CYS A 9 -5.55 -4.69 15.81
CA CYS A 9 -5.26 -3.66 14.79
C CYS A 9 -6.41 -3.48 13.79
N HIS A 10 -7.07 -4.57 13.42
CA HIS A 10 -8.16 -4.58 12.45
C HIS A 10 -9.42 -3.83 12.92
N SER A 11 -9.65 -3.80 14.23
CA SER A 11 -10.84 -3.18 14.83
C SER A 11 -10.65 -1.71 15.22
N ASN A 12 -9.48 -1.12 14.97
CA ASN A 12 -9.14 0.24 15.38
C ASN A 12 -9.15 0.48 16.92
N THR A 13 -9.06 -0.60 17.69
CA THR A 13 -9.16 -0.58 19.17
C THR A 13 -7.85 -0.90 19.88
N CYS A 14 -6.72 -0.56 19.27
CA CYS A 14 -5.40 -0.82 19.86
C CYS A 14 -5.26 -0.13 21.22
N PRO A 15 -5.12 -0.87 22.35
CA PRO A 15 -5.14 -0.28 23.69
C PRO A 15 -3.91 0.59 23.99
N VAL A 16 -2.82 0.42 23.24
CA VAL A 16 -1.59 1.24 23.37
C VAL A 16 -1.44 2.28 22.26
N GLY A 17 -2.43 2.45 21.41
CA GLY A 17 -2.51 3.52 20.41
C GLY A 17 -1.55 3.42 19.23
N VAL A 18 -0.72 2.37 19.13
CA VAL A 18 0.31 2.26 18.08
C VAL A 18 -0.28 2.16 16.68
N CYS A 19 -1.50 1.68 16.55
CA CYS A 19 -2.18 1.45 15.26
C CYS A 19 -3.66 1.85 15.27
N SER A 20 -4.07 2.74 16.15
CA SER A 20 -5.43 3.27 16.19
C SER A 20 -5.51 4.66 15.56
N GLN A 21 -6.66 4.99 14.95
CA GLN A 21 -7.03 6.34 14.53
C GLN A 21 -7.85 7.08 15.60
N ASP A 22 -8.33 6.36 16.63
CA ASP A 22 -9.04 6.97 17.75
C ASP A 22 -8.09 7.90 18.53
N LYS A 23 -8.52 9.13 18.76
CA LYS A 23 -7.68 10.16 19.39
C LYS A 23 -7.29 9.77 20.81
N SER A 24 -8.21 9.25 21.62
CA SER A 24 -8.00 8.87 23.01
C SER A 24 -7.03 7.68 23.14
N LEU A 25 -7.04 6.78 22.15
CA LEU A 25 -6.10 5.67 22.10
C LEU A 25 -4.73 6.11 21.60
N ARG A 26 -4.66 7.00 20.58
CA ARG A 26 -3.40 7.54 20.09
C ARG A 26 -2.61 8.32 21.14
N GLU A 27 -3.28 9.01 22.05
CA GLU A 27 -2.65 9.74 23.16
C GLU A 27 -1.87 8.81 24.12
N LYS A 28 -2.19 7.51 24.12
CA LYS A 28 -1.49 6.49 24.92
C LYS A 28 -0.19 6.01 24.28
N PHE A 29 0.07 6.36 23.02
CA PHE A 29 1.25 5.92 22.31
C PHE A 29 2.51 6.60 22.82
N ALA A 30 3.41 5.83 23.43
CA ALA A 30 4.64 6.30 24.04
C ALA A 30 5.90 6.14 23.16
N GLY A 31 5.72 5.78 21.88
CA GLY A 31 6.84 5.63 20.92
C GLY A 31 7.38 6.98 20.48
N THR A 32 8.70 7.07 20.26
CA THR A 32 9.36 8.23 19.67
C THR A 32 10.32 7.80 18.57
N PRO A 33 10.64 8.68 17.61
CA PRO A 33 11.64 8.39 16.58
C PRO A 33 13.00 7.99 17.18
N GLU A 34 13.41 8.63 18.27
CA GLU A 34 14.70 8.38 18.94
C GLU A 34 14.78 6.96 19.48
N LYS A 35 13.68 6.42 20.02
CA LYS A 35 13.62 5.02 20.48
C LYS A 35 13.84 4.04 19.32
N VAL A 36 13.34 4.35 18.14
CA VAL A 36 13.55 3.53 16.93
C VAL A 36 15.02 3.61 16.48
N VAL A 37 15.59 4.82 16.43
CA VAL A 37 17.01 5.03 16.11
C VAL A 37 17.91 4.28 17.08
N ASN A 38 17.68 4.40 18.38
CA ASN A 38 18.45 3.70 19.41
C ASN A 38 18.36 2.18 19.26
N PHE A 39 17.16 1.65 19.03
CA PHE A 39 16.97 0.22 18.82
C PHE A 39 17.79 -0.30 17.64
N PHE A 40 17.72 0.36 16.49
CA PHE A 40 18.51 -0.06 15.32
C PHE A 40 20.01 0.17 15.51
N THR A 41 20.42 1.17 16.27
CA THR A 41 21.83 1.38 16.64
C THR A 41 22.34 0.20 17.49
N PHE A 42 21.57 -0.26 18.45
CA PHE A 42 21.94 -1.43 19.27
C PHE A 42 22.05 -2.69 18.39
N VAL A 43 21.08 -2.93 17.52
CA VAL A 43 21.14 -4.06 16.57
C VAL A 43 22.40 -3.99 15.68
N ALA A 44 22.70 -2.79 15.15
CA ALA A 44 23.89 -2.60 14.30
C ALA A 44 25.20 -2.83 15.08
N THR A 45 25.24 -2.41 16.35
CA THR A 45 26.39 -2.64 17.23
C THR A 45 26.59 -4.14 17.48
N GLU A 46 25.54 -4.85 17.86
CA GLU A 46 25.58 -6.32 18.05
C GLU A 46 26.04 -7.06 16.79
N VAL A 47 25.50 -6.68 15.62
CA VAL A 47 25.93 -7.25 14.32
C VAL A 47 27.43 -7.01 14.09
N ARG A 48 27.95 -5.81 14.40
CA ARG A 48 29.38 -5.51 14.27
C ARG A 48 30.24 -6.37 15.19
N GLU A 49 29.82 -6.60 16.42
CA GLU A 49 30.52 -7.45 17.39
C GLU A 49 30.57 -8.90 16.92
N ILE A 50 29.44 -9.43 16.41
CA ILE A 50 29.35 -10.77 15.84
C ILE A 50 30.27 -10.88 14.62
N LEU A 51 30.24 -9.94 13.68
CA LEU A 51 31.12 -9.94 12.51
C LEU A 51 32.60 -9.94 12.91
N ALA A 52 32.96 -9.10 13.89
CA ALA A 52 34.32 -9.05 14.41
C ALA A 52 34.77 -10.37 15.05
N SER A 53 33.87 -11.02 15.82
CA SER A 53 34.15 -12.34 16.42
C SER A 53 34.35 -13.43 15.38
N LEU A 54 33.70 -13.31 14.22
CA LEU A 54 33.84 -14.22 13.07
C LEU A 54 35.02 -13.84 12.15
N GLY A 55 35.74 -12.76 12.42
CA GLY A 55 36.87 -12.29 11.63
C GLY A 55 36.52 -11.52 10.37
N TYR A 56 35.27 -11.05 10.22
CA TYR A 56 34.81 -10.25 9.07
C TYR A 56 34.72 -8.76 9.39
N LYS A 57 35.06 -7.92 8.40
CA LYS A 57 35.04 -6.46 8.54
C LYS A 57 33.71 -5.83 8.11
N SER A 58 32.94 -6.53 7.29
CA SER A 58 31.68 -5.99 6.77
C SER A 58 30.68 -7.10 6.46
N ILE A 59 29.38 -6.74 6.42
CA ILE A 59 28.30 -7.65 5.97
C ILE A 59 28.54 -8.10 4.53
N ASN A 60 29.12 -7.25 3.67
CA ASN A 60 29.36 -7.59 2.26
C ASN A 60 30.27 -8.81 2.09
N GLU A 61 31.11 -9.11 3.05
CA GLU A 61 32.01 -10.28 3.01
C GLU A 61 31.27 -11.60 3.25
N ILE A 62 30.11 -11.55 3.92
CA ILE A 62 29.33 -12.74 4.27
C ILE A 62 28.05 -12.93 3.43
N ILE A 63 27.65 -11.94 2.62
CA ILE A 63 26.46 -12.07 1.77
C ILE A 63 26.63 -13.24 0.80
N GLY A 64 25.66 -14.15 0.79
CA GLY A 64 25.64 -15.34 -0.06
C GLY A 64 26.68 -16.42 0.32
N ARG A 65 27.34 -16.29 1.46
CA ARG A 65 28.30 -17.27 1.98
C ARG A 65 27.57 -18.34 2.79
N THR A 66 26.78 -19.18 2.11
CA THR A 66 26.06 -20.31 2.75
C THR A 66 27.00 -21.40 3.25
N ASP A 67 28.24 -21.40 2.79
CA ASP A 67 29.32 -22.26 3.31
C ASP A 67 29.69 -21.96 4.78
N LEU A 68 29.27 -20.81 5.30
CA LEU A 68 29.41 -20.42 6.71
C LEU A 68 28.28 -20.96 7.59
N LEU A 69 27.30 -21.62 7.02
CA LEU A 69 26.12 -22.13 7.72
C LEU A 69 26.13 -23.65 7.74
N THR A 70 25.72 -24.23 8.86
CA THR A 70 25.56 -25.69 9.02
C THR A 70 24.21 -25.96 9.69
N GLN A 71 23.46 -26.89 9.14
CA GLN A 71 22.28 -27.40 9.83
C GLN A 71 22.74 -28.18 11.07
N VAL A 72 22.18 -27.81 12.23
CA VAL A 72 22.47 -28.51 13.49
C VAL A 72 21.31 -29.39 13.91
N SER A 73 21.60 -30.60 14.43
CA SER A 73 20.59 -31.45 15.03
C SER A 73 20.05 -30.84 16.32
N LYS A 74 18.74 -30.98 16.55
CA LYS A 74 18.06 -30.63 17.81
C LYS A 74 17.90 -31.84 18.73
N GLY A 75 18.39 -33.01 18.33
CA GLY A 75 18.33 -34.23 19.12
C GLY A 75 16.93 -34.86 19.22
N SER A 76 16.03 -34.49 18.32
CA SER A 76 14.68 -35.06 18.26
C SER A 76 14.33 -35.45 16.82
N PRO A 77 13.88 -36.68 16.57
CA PRO A 77 13.51 -37.11 15.21
C PRO A 77 12.52 -36.14 14.52
N ASN A 78 11.53 -35.62 15.25
CA ASN A 78 10.54 -34.73 14.68
C ASN A 78 11.10 -33.34 14.29
N LEU A 79 12.23 -32.92 14.93
CA LEU A 79 12.87 -31.64 14.63
C LEU A 79 13.98 -31.78 13.58
N ASP A 80 14.54 -33.00 13.45
CA ASP A 80 15.64 -33.30 12.55
C ASP A 80 15.16 -33.93 11.21
N ASP A 81 13.84 -34.14 11.05
CA ASP A 81 13.23 -34.75 9.85
C ASP A 81 13.31 -33.82 8.61
N LEU A 82 13.43 -32.52 8.84
CA LEU A 82 13.51 -31.54 7.75
C LEU A 82 14.99 -31.34 7.32
N ASP A 83 15.31 -31.75 6.10
CA ASP A 83 16.61 -31.45 5.48
C ASP A 83 16.63 -30.00 4.92
N LEU A 84 17.45 -29.15 5.53
CA LEU A 84 17.66 -27.77 5.10
C LEU A 84 18.88 -27.59 4.18
N ASN A 85 19.66 -28.62 3.93
CA ASN A 85 20.84 -28.52 3.09
C ASN A 85 20.56 -28.03 1.67
N PRO A 86 19.41 -28.35 1.02
CA PRO A 86 19.07 -27.76 -0.27
C PRO A 86 18.99 -26.20 -0.27
N LEU A 87 18.68 -25.59 0.88
CA LEU A 87 18.66 -24.13 1.02
C LEU A 87 20.07 -23.54 1.20
N LEU A 88 21.04 -24.37 1.59
CA LEU A 88 22.42 -23.96 1.83
C LEU A 88 23.31 -24.09 0.59
N VAL A 89 22.75 -24.49 -0.54
CA VAL A 89 23.48 -24.53 -1.81
C VAL A 89 23.96 -23.14 -2.17
N GLN A 90 25.28 -22.96 -2.28
CA GLN A 90 25.85 -21.67 -2.63
C GLN A 90 25.63 -21.35 -4.10
N ALA A 91 24.93 -20.24 -4.37
CA ALA A 91 24.80 -19.74 -5.73
C ALA A 91 26.16 -19.33 -6.31
N ASN A 92 26.46 -19.72 -7.53
CA ASN A 92 27.65 -19.26 -8.25
C ASN A 92 27.34 -17.95 -8.97
N PRO A 93 27.87 -16.81 -8.52
CA PRO A 93 27.65 -15.53 -9.18
C PRO A 93 28.53 -15.34 -10.44
N GLY A 94 29.40 -16.28 -10.78
CA GLY A 94 30.45 -16.09 -11.78
C GLY A 94 31.36 -14.96 -11.36
N ASN A 95 31.56 -13.98 -12.25
CA ASN A 95 32.37 -12.79 -11.99
C ASN A 95 31.60 -11.63 -11.34
N ASN A 96 30.31 -11.81 -11.04
CA ASN A 96 29.51 -10.78 -10.41
C ASN A 96 29.72 -10.76 -8.89
N PRO A 97 29.58 -9.60 -8.25
CA PRO A 97 29.59 -9.51 -6.79
C PRO A 97 28.34 -10.20 -6.21
N ARG A 98 28.47 -10.75 -4.99
CA ARG A 98 27.34 -11.33 -4.25
C ARG A 98 26.42 -10.29 -3.60
N TYR A 99 26.76 -9.04 -3.66
CA TYR A 99 25.97 -7.94 -3.10
C TYR A 99 25.72 -6.86 -4.17
N CYS A 100 24.65 -6.09 -3.99
CA CYS A 100 24.33 -5.01 -4.89
C CYS A 100 25.38 -3.89 -4.79
N LYS A 101 26.02 -3.55 -5.91
CA LYS A 101 26.93 -2.41 -6.04
C LYS A 101 26.23 -1.16 -6.58
N ASP A 102 25.01 -1.32 -7.04
CA ASP A 102 24.23 -0.22 -7.60
C ASP A 102 23.59 0.59 -6.46
N ASN A 103 24.03 1.81 -6.32
CA ASN A 103 23.47 2.78 -5.37
C ASN A 103 22.34 3.62 -5.98
N GLN A 104 21.91 3.29 -7.20
CA GLN A 104 20.85 4.03 -7.86
C GLN A 104 19.50 3.67 -7.24
N ILE A 105 18.74 4.71 -6.92
CA ILE A 105 17.33 4.55 -6.57
C ILE A 105 16.58 4.18 -7.85
N ASN A 106 15.79 3.13 -7.80
CA ASN A 106 14.92 2.74 -8.91
C ASN A 106 14.06 3.94 -9.32
N LYS A 107 14.10 4.28 -10.60
CA LYS A 107 13.23 5.33 -11.12
C LYS A 107 11.77 4.88 -10.97
N VAL A 108 10.94 5.80 -10.53
CA VAL A 108 9.49 5.58 -10.61
C VAL A 108 9.12 5.53 -12.09
N PRO A 109 8.50 4.45 -12.58
CA PRO A 109 8.12 4.34 -13.98
C PRO A 109 7.10 5.43 -14.34
N ASP A 110 6.99 5.74 -15.62
CA ASP A 110 5.93 6.57 -16.14
C ASP A 110 4.58 5.92 -15.83
N THR A 111 3.68 6.68 -15.25
CA THR A 111 2.38 6.20 -14.78
C THR A 111 1.25 6.93 -15.49
N LEU A 112 0.05 6.35 -15.47
CA LEU A 112 -1.14 7.03 -15.97
C LEU A 112 -1.37 8.35 -15.23
N ASP A 113 -1.06 8.44 -13.94
CA ASP A 113 -1.15 9.67 -13.15
C ASP A 113 -0.25 10.80 -13.68
N GLU A 114 0.94 10.46 -14.17
CA GLU A 114 1.83 11.46 -14.78
C GLU A 114 1.22 12.05 -16.04
N LYS A 115 0.70 11.20 -16.92
CA LYS A 115 -0.01 11.62 -18.13
C LYS A 115 -1.21 12.50 -17.76
N ILE A 116 -2.03 12.06 -16.82
CA ILE A 116 -3.19 12.83 -16.35
C ILE A 116 -2.73 14.19 -15.84
N TRP A 117 -1.69 14.25 -15.02
CA TRP A 117 -1.16 15.50 -14.46
C TRP A 117 -0.71 16.47 -15.55
N LEU A 118 0.03 16.00 -16.54
CA LEU A 118 0.47 16.83 -17.66
C LEU A 118 -0.69 17.41 -18.45
N ASP A 119 -1.77 16.65 -18.64
CA ASP A 119 -2.96 17.08 -19.38
C ASP A 119 -3.81 18.12 -18.63
N ILE A 120 -3.78 18.09 -17.28
CA ILE A 120 -4.69 18.88 -16.47
C ILE A 120 -4.04 20.08 -15.76
N LYS A 121 -2.73 20.04 -15.48
CA LYS A 121 -2.03 21.01 -14.62
C LYS A 121 -2.25 22.49 -15.02
N GLU A 122 -2.34 22.76 -16.33
CA GLU A 122 -2.53 24.11 -16.86
C GLU A 122 -4.01 24.53 -16.92
N LYS A 123 -4.93 23.55 -16.83
CA LYS A 123 -6.37 23.78 -16.94
C LYS A 123 -7.04 23.99 -15.58
N ILE A 124 -6.39 23.52 -14.50
CA ILE A 124 -6.97 23.58 -13.17
C ILE A 124 -6.97 25.02 -12.69
N ASN A 125 -8.17 25.52 -12.45
CA ASN A 125 -8.42 26.72 -11.68
C ASN A 125 -9.42 26.39 -10.58
N ASN A 126 -9.46 27.18 -9.51
CA ASN A 126 -10.31 26.89 -8.35
C ASN A 126 -11.81 27.15 -8.60
N LYS A 127 -12.22 27.55 -9.80
CA LYS A 127 -13.58 28.01 -10.09
C LYS A 127 -14.38 27.04 -10.94
N ASP A 128 -13.75 26.31 -11.84
CA ASP A 128 -14.44 25.48 -12.82
C ASP A 128 -14.34 23.99 -12.47
N LYS A 129 -15.31 23.23 -12.94
CA LYS A 129 -15.29 21.77 -12.88
C LYS A 129 -14.76 21.21 -14.19
N PHE A 130 -13.78 20.32 -14.09
CA PHE A 130 -13.17 19.68 -15.25
C PHE A 130 -13.47 18.18 -15.26
N SER A 131 -13.65 17.64 -16.45
CA SER A 131 -13.81 16.20 -16.65
C SER A 131 -12.88 15.73 -17.76
N PHE A 132 -12.16 14.67 -17.48
CA PHE A 132 -11.21 14.03 -18.40
C PHE A 132 -11.52 12.55 -18.47
N GLU A 133 -11.16 11.92 -19.58
CA GLU A 133 -11.44 10.51 -19.83
C GLU A 133 -10.21 9.78 -20.33
N TYR A 134 -9.93 8.58 -19.77
CA TYR A 134 -8.79 7.75 -20.11
C TYR A 134 -9.19 6.29 -20.11
N ASN A 135 -8.46 5.48 -20.87
CA ASN A 135 -8.50 4.03 -20.74
C ASN A 135 -7.60 3.59 -19.59
N ILE A 136 -8.05 2.59 -18.85
CA ILE A 136 -7.30 2.01 -17.72
C ILE A 136 -7.17 0.51 -17.89
N GLU A 137 -6.03 -0.02 -17.47
CA GLU A 137 -5.70 -1.45 -17.48
C GLU A 137 -5.23 -1.87 -16.09
N ASN A 138 -5.26 -3.18 -15.81
CA ASN A 138 -4.87 -3.74 -14.52
C ASN A 138 -3.37 -3.56 -14.19
N THR A 139 -2.57 -3.21 -15.16
CA THR A 139 -1.16 -2.81 -15.00
C THR A 139 -1.01 -1.38 -14.45
N HIS A 140 -2.02 -0.52 -14.61
CA HIS A 140 -2.05 0.82 -14.06
C HIS A 140 -2.42 0.80 -12.58
N ARG A 141 -1.41 0.76 -11.72
CA ARG A 141 -1.57 0.69 -10.26
C ARG A 141 -1.56 2.07 -9.62
N SER A 142 -2.24 2.19 -8.48
CA SER A 142 -2.26 3.39 -7.62
C SER A 142 -2.69 4.67 -8.33
N VAL A 143 -3.50 4.55 -9.38
CA VAL A 143 -4.03 5.71 -10.11
C VAL A 143 -4.83 6.62 -9.18
N GLY A 144 -4.54 7.91 -9.22
CA GLY A 144 -5.08 8.94 -8.32
C GLY A 144 -4.15 9.31 -7.17
N THR A 145 -3.18 8.46 -6.80
CA THR A 145 -2.28 8.71 -5.66
C THR A 145 -1.26 9.81 -5.98
N ARG A 146 -0.54 9.67 -7.08
CA ARG A 146 0.47 10.65 -7.51
C ARG A 146 -0.18 11.97 -7.92
N LEU A 147 -1.35 11.88 -8.56
CA LEU A 147 -2.17 13.03 -8.89
C LEU A 147 -2.60 13.79 -7.63
N SER A 148 -3.03 13.08 -6.58
CA SER A 148 -3.35 13.67 -5.28
C SER A 148 -2.16 14.40 -4.67
N HIS A 149 -0.96 13.83 -4.75
CA HIS A 149 0.27 14.45 -4.26
C HIS A 149 0.57 15.77 -5.00
N TYR A 150 0.48 15.79 -6.33
CA TYR A 150 0.72 17.00 -7.11
C TYR A 150 -0.29 18.11 -6.79
N LEU A 151 -1.56 17.75 -6.69
CA LEU A 151 -2.62 18.70 -6.33
C LEU A 151 -2.45 19.23 -4.91
N TYR A 152 -2.10 18.36 -3.96
CA TYR A 152 -1.83 18.78 -2.59
C TYR A 152 -0.65 19.75 -2.52
N LYS A 153 0.45 19.46 -3.21
CA LYS A 153 1.62 20.35 -3.28
C LYS A 153 1.28 21.72 -3.89
N THR A 154 0.41 21.73 -4.90
CA THR A 154 0.07 22.95 -5.62
C THR A 154 -0.94 23.80 -4.87
N TYR A 155 -1.96 23.18 -4.28
CA TYR A 155 -3.12 23.89 -3.72
C TYR A 155 -3.25 23.75 -2.20
N GLY A 156 -2.54 22.83 -1.55
CA GLY A 156 -2.63 22.56 -0.10
C GLY A 156 -3.95 21.89 0.31
N ASP A 157 -4.16 21.81 1.63
CA ASP A 157 -5.34 21.18 2.21
C ASP A 157 -6.63 21.95 1.90
N ASN A 158 -7.68 21.21 1.53
CA ASN A 158 -9.06 21.71 1.41
C ASN A 158 -9.30 22.91 0.48
N LYS A 159 -8.35 23.26 -0.39
CA LYS A 159 -8.51 24.38 -1.32
C LYS A 159 -9.34 24.02 -2.57
N LEU A 160 -9.46 22.75 -2.91
CA LEU A 160 -10.28 22.31 -4.03
C LEU A 160 -11.73 22.06 -3.57
N ASN A 161 -12.69 22.54 -4.34
CA ASN A 161 -14.10 22.23 -4.12
C ASN A 161 -14.39 20.74 -4.41
N GLU A 162 -15.45 20.20 -3.82
CA GLU A 162 -15.87 18.82 -4.07
C GLU A 162 -16.16 18.60 -5.57
N ASP A 163 -15.63 17.50 -6.13
CA ASP A 163 -15.77 17.14 -7.55
C ASP A 163 -15.26 18.19 -8.55
N SER A 164 -14.24 18.98 -8.18
CA SER A 164 -13.61 19.95 -9.10
C SER A 164 -12.97 19.25 -10.30
N ILE A 165 -12.36 18.09 -10.07
CA ILE A 165 -11.68 17.32 -11.12
C ILE A 165 -12.28 15.92 -11.15
N THR A 166 -12.92 15.58 -12.25
CA THR A 166 -13.47 14.25 -12.51
C THR A 166 -12.63 13.55 -13.55
N ILE A 167 -12.11 12.38 -13.20
CA ILE A 167 -11.38 11.50 -14.09
C ILE A 167 -12.25 10.26 -14.36
N LYS A 168 -12.68 10.09 -15.59
CA LYS A 168 -13.37 8.89 -16.06
C LYS A 168 -12.36 7.89 -16.59
N LEU A 169 -12.48 6.64 -16.18
CA LEU A 169 -11.57 5.55 -16.47
C LEU A 169 -12.35 4.39 -17.05
N ASN A 170 -12.06 4.01 -18.28
CA ASN A 170 -12.74 2.92 -18.98
C ASN A 170 -11.85 1.67 -19.01
N GLY A 171 -12.28 0.61 -18.38
CA GLY A 171 -11.60 -0.68 -18.34
C GLY A 171 -11.41 -1.23 -16.94
N SER A 172 -10.44 -2.13 -16.76
CA SER A 172 -10.12 -2.80 -15.51
C SER A 172 -8.96 -2.11 -14.80
N ALA A 173 -9.22 -1.50 -13.64
CA ALA A 173 -8.18 -0.80 -12.90
C ALA A 173 -7.30 -1.75 -12.07
N GLY A 174 -6.01 -1.45 -12.01
CA GLY A 174 -5.05 -2.16 -11.17
C GLY A 174 -5.21 -1.85 -9.68
N GLN A 175 -4.37 -2.47 -8.87
CA GLN A 175 -4.39 -2.34 -7.40
C GLN A 175 -4.25 -0.90 -6.92
N SER A 176 -4.90 -0.60 -5.77
CA SER A 176 -4.78 0.65 -5.05
C SER A 176 -5.32 1.87 -5.81
N LEU A 177 -6.31 1.67 -6.69
CA LEU A 177 -7.00 2.80 -7.32
C LEU A 177 -7.52 3.77 -6.26
N GLY A 178 -7.25 5.06 -6.43
CA GLY A 178 -7.72 6.10 -5.49
C GLY A 178 -7.10 6.00 -4.09
N ALA A 179 -5.98 5.31 -3.92
CA ALA A 179 -5.27 5.34 -2.65
C ALA A 179 -4.84 6.78 -2.32
N PHE A 180 -5.06 7.21 -1.06
CA PHE A 180 -4.78 8.56 -0.58
C PHE A 180 -5.48 9.68 -1.35
N LEU A 181 -6.59 9.38 -2.04
CA LEU A 181 -7.30 10.36 -2.88
C LEU A 181 -7.82 11.51 -2.02
N ILE A 182 -7.42 12.73 -2.38
CA ILE A 182 -7.77 13.95 -1.66
C ILE A 182 -9.10 14.56 -2.11
N LYS A 183 -9.66 15.44 -1.29
CA LYS A 183 -10.83 16.23 -1.64
C LYS A 183 -10.62 17.00 -2.95
N GLY A 184 -11.67 17.11 -3.75
CA GLY A 184 -11.65 17.75 -5.06
C GLY A 184 -11.48 16.77 -6.21
N LEU A 185 -10.88 15.61 -5.99
CA LEU A 185 -10.75 14.55 -6.99
C LEU A 185 -11.91 13.57 -6.93
N LYS A 186 -12.42 13.23 -8.12
CA LYS A 186 -13.41 12.18 -8.34
C LYS A 186 -12.93 11.25 -9.43
N LEU A 187 -12.80 9.95 -9.11
CA LEU A 187 -12.54 8.89 -10.06
C LEU A 187 -13.84 8.14 -10.36
N ILE A 188 -14.12 7.93 -11.64
CA ILE A 188 -15.26 7.12 -12.09
C ILE A 188 -14.71 6.02 -12.97
N VAL A 189 -14.84 4.77 -12.54
CA VAL A 189 -14.46 3.59 -13.34
C VAL A 189 -15.72 3.01 -13.98
N GLU A 190 -15.68 2.89 -15.30
CA GLU A 190 -16.62 2.08 -16.09
C GLU A 190 -15.96 0.75 -16.44
N GLY A 191 -16.13 -0.23 -15.56
CA GLY A 191 -15.49 -1.53 -15.60
C GLY A 191 -15.41 -2.16 -14.24
N ASP A 192 -14.24 -2.65 -13.88
CA ASP A 192 -13.94 -3.26 -12.59
C ASP A 192 -12.62 -2.75 -12.00
N THR A 193 -12.32 -3.17 -10.79
CA THR A 193 -11.10 -2.75 -10.09
C THR A 193 -10.51 -3.90 -9.29
N ASN A 194 -9.22 -3.82 -9.06
CA ASN A 194 -8.48 -4.78 -8.25
C ASN A 194 -8.53 -4.40 -6.75
N ASP A 195 -7.66 -4.97 -5.92
CA ASP A 195 -7.61 -4.81 -4.47
C ASP A 195 -7.22 -3.39 -4.03
N TYR A 196 -7.49 -3.08 -2.75
CA TYR A 196 -7.07 -1.86 -2.04
C TYR A 196 -7.63 -0.55 -2.61
N VAL A 197 -8.76 -0.58 -3.27
CA VAL A 197 -9.41 0.66 -3.76
C VAL A 197 -9.71 1.59 -2.59
N GLY A 198 -9.36 2.86 -2.75
CA GLY A 198 -9.55 3.87 -1.71
C GLY A 198 -8.75 3.61 -0.43
N LYS A 199 -7.65 2.85 -0.47
CA LYS A 199 -6.75 2.73 0.68
C LYS A 199 -6.34 4.11 1.18
N SER A 200 -6.56 4.38 2.47
CA SER A 200 -6.29 5.68 3.10
C SER A 200 -6.97 6.85 2.38
N LEU A 201 -8.18 6.64 1.87
CA LEU A 201 -8.97 7.69 1.23
C LEU A 201 -9.09 8.91 2.16
N SER A 202 -8.75 10.09 1.67
CA SER A 202 -8.57 11.31 2.47
C SER A 202 -9.48 12.47 2.03
N GLY A 203 -10.66 12.18 1.46
CA GLY A 203 -11.66 13.19 1.09
C GLY A 203 -12.10 13.15 -0.35
N GLY A 204 -11.44 12.38 -1.22
CA GLY A 204 -11.85 12.19 -2.62
C GLY A 204 -13.07 11.30 -2.78
N LYS A 205 -13.49 11.14 -4.02
CA LYS A 205 -14.65 10.31 -4.39
C LYS A 205 -14.24 9.25 -5.41
N VAL A 206 -14.61 7.99 -5.15
CA VAL A 206 -14.42 6.88 -6.08
C VAL A 206 -15.79 6.29 -6.42
N VAL A 207 -16.06 6.13 -7.71
CA VAL A 207 -17.26 5.47 -8.22
C VAL A 207 -16.82 4.34 -9.13
N VAL A 208 -17.31 3.14 -8.89
CA VAL A 208 -17.07 1.97 -9.74
C VAL A 208 -18.41 1.42 -10.20
N ARG A 209 -18.55 1.22 -11.48
CA ARG A 209 -19.74 0.62 -12.08
C ARG A 209 -19.38 -0.20 -13.29
N THR A 210 -20.13 -1.24 -13.56
CA THR A 210 -19.99 -2.01 -14.80
C THR A 210 -20.21 -1.11 -16.02
N SER A 211 -19.52 -1.41 -17.11
CA SER A 211 -19.76 -0.72 -18.38
C SER A 211 -21.23 -0.89 -18.81
N SER A 212 -21.82 0.16 -19.38
CA SER A 212 -23.18 0.11 -19.95
C SER A 212 -23.33 -0.92 -21.07
N LYS A 213 -22.22 -1.38 -21.63
CA LYS A 213 -22.18 -2.45 -22.67
C LYS A 213 -22.04 -3.85 -22.06
N SER A 214 -21.87 -3.95 -20.72
CA SER A 214 -21.71 -5.23 -20.05
C SER A 214 -23.08 -5.89 -19.85
N SER A 215 -23.14 -7.20 -20.07
CA SER A 215 -24.31 -8.03 -19.74
C SER A 215 -24.35 -8.49 -18.27
N LEU A 216 -23.35 -8.11 -17.47
CA LEU A 216 -23.25 -8.50 -16.07
C LEU A 216 -24.36 -7.83 -15.25
N VAL A 217 -25.00 -8.63 -14.41
CA VAL A 217 -25.90 -8.13 -13.37
C VAL A 217 -25.04 -7.68 -12.20
N SER A 218 -24.85 -6.37 -12.02
CA SER A 218 -23.82 -5.80 -11.14
C SER A 218 -23.93 -6.30 -9.70
N LYS A 219 -25.14 -6.37 -9.12
CA LYS A 219 -25.37 -6.86 -7.75
C LYS A 219 -24.99 -8.34 -7.52
N GLU A 220 -24.81 -9.12 -8.57
CA GLU A 220 -24.46 -10.55 -8.52
C GLU A 220 -22.96 -10.79 -8.79
N ASN A 221 -22.20 -9.73 -9.10
CA ASN A 221 -20.82 -9.84 -9.50
C ASN A 221 -19.91 -8.99 -8.60
N VAL A 222 -18.71 -9.52 -8.31
CA VAL A 222 -17.65 -8.79 -7.65
C VAL A 222 -16.98 -7.89 -8.69
N ILE A 223 -17.12 -6.57 -8.54
CA ILE A 223 -16.52 -5.57 -9.45
C ILE A 223 -15.42 -4.75 -8.80
N ILE A 224 -15.19 -4.95 -7.52
CA ILE A 224 -14.16 -4.27 -6.75
C ILE A 224 -13.47 -5.30 -5.84
N GLY A 225 -12.15 -5.31 -5.82
CA GLY A 225 -11.37 -6.35 -5.15
C GLY A 225 -11.44 -6.33 -3.62
N ASN A 226 -10.42 -6.89 -2.99
CA ASN A 226 -10.34 -7.05 -1.53
C ASN A 226 -9.82 -5.79 -0.84
N THR A 227 -10.07 -5.68 0.47
CA THR A 227 -9.46 -4.69 1.38
C THR A 227 -9.73 -3.24 0.95
N VAL A 228 -10.93 -3.03 0.42
CA VAL A 228 -11.41 -1.71 -0.03
C VAL A 228 -11.55 -0.77 1.17
N LEU A 229 -11.23 0.52 1.00
CA LEU A 229 -11.26 1.56 2.04
C LEU A 229 -10.36 1.29 3.26
N TYR A 230 -9.36 0.45 3.15
CA TYR A 230 -8.43 0.19 4.25
C TYR A 230 -7.81 1.49 4.79
N GLY A 231 -8.06 1.77 6.08
CA GLY A 231 -7.51 2.96 6.72
C GLY A 231 -8.03 4.29 6.18
N GLY A 232 -9.19 4.31 5.51
CA GLY A 232 -9.81 5.52 5.03
C GLY A 232 -10.21 6.46 6.17
N THR A 233 -9.96 7.76 6.03
CA THR A 233 -10.21 8.78 7.06
C THR A 233 -11.28 9.78 6.66
N ALA A 234 -11.52 9.96 5.37
CA ALA A 234 -12.56 10.84 4.81
C ALA A 234 -12.82 10.43 3.34
N GLY A 235 -13.89 10.98 2.74
CA GLY A 235 -14.22 10.74 1.34
C GLY A 235 -15.34 9.72 1.15
N LYS A 236 -15.63 9.41 -0.12
CA LYS A 236 -16.81 8.61 -0.49
C LYS A 236 -16.45 7.56 -1.54
N LEU A 237 -16.93 6.34 -1.38
CA LEU A 237 -16.83 5.26 -2.35
C LEU A 237 -18.22 4.73 -2.66
N TYR A 238 -18.52 4.56 -3.93
CA TYR A 238 -19.75 3.96 -4.44
C TYR A 238 -19.39 2.87 -5.45
N ALA A 239 -19.79 1.64 -5.20
CA ALA A 239 -19.63 0.55 -6.15
C ALA A 239 -20.98 -0.07 -6.47
N ALA A 240 -21.40 0.02 -7.73
CA ALA A 240 -22.58 -0.68 -8.22
C ALA A 240 -22.18 -2.12 -8.55
N GLY A 241 -22.11 -2.95 -7.50
CA GLY A 241 -21.69 -4.34 -7.48
C GLY A 241 -21.09 -4.74 -6.14
N GLN A 242 -20.60 -5.96 -6.06
CA GLN A 242 -20.04 -6.53 -4.83
C GLN A 242 -18.56 -6.19 -4.68
N ALA A 243 -18.10 -6.09 -3.43
CA ALA A 243 -16.70 -6.02 -3.04
C ALA A 243 -16.21 -7.41 -2.59
N GLY A 244 -14.90 -7.64 -2.71
CA GLY A 244 -14.25 -8.82 -2.16
C GLY A 244 -14.17 -8.80 -0.64
N GLU A 245 -13.26 -9.59 -0.10
CA GLU A 245 -13.03 -9.76 1.34
C GLU A 245 -12.47 -8.49 2.00
N ARG A 246 -12.67 -8.35 3.32
CA ARG A 246 -12.12 -7.27 4.14
C ARG A 246 -12.55 -5.87 3.71
N PHE A 247 -13.78 -5.72 3.23
CA PHE A 247 -14.34 -4.41 2.93
C PHE A 247 -14.34 -3.53 4.18
N ALA A 248 -13.84 -2.29 4.05
CA ALA A 248 -13.78 -1.27 5.09
C ALA A 248 -12.99 -1.64 6.37
N VAL A 249 -12.11 -2.65 6.33
CA VAL A 249 -11.20 -2.94 7.44
C VAL A 249 -10.36 -1.70 7.75
N ARG A 250 -10.34 -1.29 9.03
CA ARG A 250 -9.65 -0.08 9.48
C ARG A 250 -10.16 1.23 8.87
N ASN A 251 -11.35 1.23 8.27
CA ASN A 251 -11.99 2.47 7.89
C ASN A 251 -12.43 3.25 9.15
N SER A 252 -12.02 4.49 9.28
CA SER A 252 -12.30 5.34 10.44
C SER A 252 -13.11 6.60 10.11
N GLY A 253 -13.40 6.87 8.82
CA GLY A 253 -14.13 8.08 8.47
C GLY A 253 -14.57 8.20 7.02
N SER A 254 -14.18 7.27 6.15
CA SER A 254 -14.69 7.25 4.77
C SER A 254 -16.06 6.61 4.70
N PHE A 255 -16.91 7.14 3.82
CA PHE A 255 -18.22 6.59 3.52
C PHE A 255 -18.14 5.62 2.35
N GLY A 256 -18.73 4.44 2.45
CA GLY A 256 -18.74 3.43 1.41
C GLY A 256 -20.10 2.80 1.21
N ILE A 257 -20.51 2.62 -0.04
CA ILE A 257 -21.69 1.84 -0.44
C ILE A 257 -21.27 0.81 -1.49
N VAL A 258 -21.63 -0.46 -1.23
CA VAL A 258 -21.48 -1.58 -2.14
C VAL A 258 -22.77 -2.42 -2.10
N GLU A 259 -23.02 -3.25 -3.11
CA GLU A 259 -24.21 -4.11 -3.17
C GLU A 259 -24.02 -5.46 -2.46
N GLY A 260 -22.79 -5.74 -1.98
CA GLY A 260 -22.43 -6.91 -1.22
C GLY A 260 -20.94 -6.91 -0.92
N CYS A 261 -20.49 -7.71 0.03
CA CYS A 261 -19.06 -7.88 0.35
C CYS A 261 -18.79 -9.28 0.88
N GLY A 262 -17.52 -9.69 0.82
CA GLY A 262 -17.04 -10.93 1.41
C GLY A 262 -17.19 -10.97 2.92
N ALA A 263 -16.99 -12.15 3.50
CA ALA A 263 -17.36 -12.46 4.89
C ALA A 263 -16.34 -12.01 5.96
N HIS A 264 -15.13 -11.58 5.59
CA HIS A 264 -14.04 -11.25 6.53
C HIS A 264 -13.67 -9.78 6.53
#